data_5d095e4084dcee3d78268ea58a2314cb
#
_entry.id   5d095e4084dcee3d78268ea58a2314cb
#
_cell.length_a   1.000
_cell.length_b   1.000
_cell.length_c   1.000
_cell.angle_alpha   90.00
_cell.angle_beta   90.00
_cell.angle_gamma   90.00
#
_symmetry.space_group_name_H-M   'P 1'
#
loop_
_entity.id
_entity.type
_entity.pdbx_description
1 polymer ?
#
loop_
_entity_poly.entity_id
_entity_poly.type
_entity_poly.pdbx_seq_one_letter_code
_entity_poly.pdbx_strand_id
1 'polypeptide(L)'
;MEVLQAQSDVSPFDAIAARYDECFTTSKIGRAQRASVWKELEKAFRPGDSVLEIGCGTGVDACLLAERGVNVVACDSSPQMLNLAIRRVRENGRDRSVRPHLLAAEDISSLRNSSFDGALSNFGALNCVEDLHQFARDLAILLKPGAIALLCWMGPCCAWEIAWYLAQGNPAKAFRRFRRGGVTARLAEDASVRVHYPSIRLLRSTFAPEFRLVSFKGIGVSVPPSYVEYWANRFPRLFDLTMRADLLLERCPGVRAFADHILLEFRRENLQV
;
A
#
# COMPACT_ATOMS: atom_id res chain seq x y z
N MET A 1 14.69 -23.12 17.03
CA MET A 1 14.04 -22.19 16.11
C MET A 1 14.88 -20.93 16.13
N GLU A 2 15.92 -20.91 15.30
CA GLU A 2 16.88 -19.81 15.22
C GLU A 2 16.26 -18.64 14.46
N VAL A 3 16.12 -17.53 15.17
CA VAL A 3 15.88 -16.22 14.55
C VAL A 3 17.21 -15.78 13.95
N LEU A 4 17.34 -15.86 12.64
CA LEU A 4 18.46 -15.23 11.92
C LEU A 4 18.43 -13.73 12.23
N GLN A 5 19.36 -13.28 13.07
CA GLN A 5 19.65 -11.88 13.30
C GLN A 5 20.31 -11.31 12.02
N ALA A 6 19.48 -10.77 11.10
CA ALA A 6 19.96 -9.78 10.15
C ALA A 6 20.23 -8.49 10.93
N GLN A 7 21.34 -7.83 10.66
CA GLN A 7 21.74 -6.55 11.27
C GLN A 7 20.57 -5.57 11.15
N SER A 8 20.06 -5.12 12.30
CA SER A 8 18.93 -4.22 12.39
C SER A 8 19.37 -2.80 12.08
N ASP A 9 19.39 -2.42 10.80
CA ASP A 9 19.21 -1.01 10.47
C ASP A 9 17.78 -0.66 10.89
N VAL A 10 17.67 0.28 11.83
CA VAL A 10 16.37 0.74 12.38
C VAL A 10 15.54 1.28 11.24
N SER A 11 14.40 0.65 10.95
CA SER A 11 13.51 1.13 9.91
C SER A 11 12.96 2.52 10.28
N PRO A 12 12.95 3.50 9.36
CA PRO A 12 12.34 4.80 9.65
C PRO A 12 10.88 4.71 10.11
N PHE A 13 10.17 3.65 9.74
CA PHE A 13 8.79 3.41 10.13
C PHE A 13 8.62 2.95 11.59
N ASP A 14 9.70 2.51 12.26
CA ASP A 14 9.66 2.18 13.68
C ASP A 14 9.22 3.38 14.53
N ALA A 15 9.64 4.58 14.13
CA ALA A 15 9.34 5.82 14.84
C ALA A 15 7.84 6.17 14.89
N ILE A 16 7.05 5.66 13.95
CA ILE A 16 5.61 5.95 13.87
C ILE A 16 4.73 4.74 14.22
N ALA A 17 5.30 3.56 14.40
CA ALA A 17 4.56 2.31 14.56
C ALA A 17 3.52 2.38 15.70
N ALA A 18 3.91 2.89 16.86
CA ALA A 18 3.03 2.99 18.03
C ALA A 18 1.76 3.84 17.79
N ARG A 19 1.83 4.83 16.88
CA ARG A 19 0.74 5.76 16.58
C ARG A 19 0.07 5.50 15.24
N TYR A 20 0.59 4.55 14.45
CA TYR A 20 0.13 4.32 13.09
C TYR A 20 -1.37 3.97 13.03
N ASP A 21 -1.81 3.09 13.91
CA ASP A 21 -3.21 2.69 13.95
C ASP A 21 -4.14 3.85 14.32
N GLU A 22 -3.74 4.69 15.26
CA GLU A 22 -4.50 5.88 15.64
C GLU A 22 -4.55 6.89 14.49
N CYS A 23 -3.41 7.17 13.86
CA CYS A 23 -3.29 8.19 12.83
C CYS A 23 -3.93 7.78 11.49
N PHE A 24 -4.00 6.48 11.20
CA PHE A 24 -4.50 5.98 9.91
C PHE A 24 -5.56 4.89 10.06
N THR A 25 -5.23 3.74 10.66
CA THR A 25 -6.09 2.54 10.63
C THR A 25 -7.47 2.78 11.24
N THR A 26 -7.55 3.47 12.39
CA THR A 26 -8.80 3.74 13.11
C THR A 26 -9.42 5.08 12.78
N SER A 27 -8.73 5.94 12.02
CA SER A 27 -9.27 7.22 11.56
C SER A 27 -10.46 7.01 10.61
N LYS A 28 -11.37 7.98 10.50
CA LYS A 28 -12.51 7.91 9.57
C LYS A 28 -12.03 7.85 8.12
N ILE A 29 -11.05 8.67 7.78
CA ILE A 29 -10.46 8.74 6.44
C ILE A 29 -9.77 7.42 6.11
N GLY A 30 -8.89 6.92 7.00
CA GLY A 30 -8.18 5.66 6.79
C GLY A 30 -9.12 4.47 6.61
N ARG A 31 -10.20 4.40 7.42
CA ARG A 31 -11.24 3.37 7.25
C ARG A 31 -11.96 3.47 5.91
N ALA A 32 -12.31 4.69 5.47
CA ALA A 32 -12.99 4.90 4.20
C ALA A 32 -12.10 4.48 3.01
N GLN A 33 -10.83 4.91 3.01
CA GLN A 33 -9.87 4.55 1.97
C GLN A 33 -9.60 3.04 1.97
N ARG A 34 -9.42 2.43 3.14
CA ARG A 34 -9.19 0.99 3.29
C ARG A 34 -10.38 0.16 2.83
N ALA A 35 -11.60 0.57 3.18
CA ALA A 35 -12.82 -0.11 2.70
C ALA A 35 -12.94 -0.10 1.17
N SER A 36 -12.44 0.95 0.50
CA SER A 36 -12.40 1.00 -0.96
C SER A 36 -11.39 -0.02 -1.54
N VAL A 37 -10.22 -0.20 -0.90
CA VAL A 37 -9.24 -1.23 -1.29
C VAL A 37 -9.79 -2.63 -1.02
N TRP A 38 -10.39 -2.88 0.14
CA TRP A 38 -10.89 -4.19 0.54
C TRP A 38 -11.90 -4.78 -0.45
N LYS A 39 -12.73 -3.95 -1.07
CA LYS A 39 -13.64 -4.39 -2.14
C LYS A 39 -12.91 -5.01 -3.34
N GLU A 40 -11.70 -4.55 -3.62
CA GLU A 40 -10.90 -5.11 -4.72
C GLU A 40 -10.13 -6.37 -4.26
N LEU A 41 -9.67 -6.43 -2.99
CA LEU A 41 -9.08 -7.64 -2.41
C LEU A 41 -10.07 -8.80 -2.44
N GLU A 42 -11.34 -8.55 -2.08
CA GLU A 42 -12.43 -9.54 -2.08
C GLU A 42 -12.72 -10.12 -3.47
N LYS A 43 -12.50 -9.33 -4.52
CA LYS A 43 -12.68 -9.77 -5.91
C LYS A 43 -11.48 -10.53 -6.44
N ALA A 44 -10.29 -10.15 -6.00
CA ALA A 44 -9.03 -10.67 -6.53
C ALA A 44 -8.63 -12.00 -5.90
N PHE A 45 -8.88 -12.17 -4.59
CA PHE A 45 -8.37 -13.32 -3.84
C PHE A 45 -9.52 -14.17 -3.29
N ARG A 46 -9.33 -15.51 -3.32
CA ARG A 46 -10.33 -16.52 -2.95
C ARG A 46 -9.86 -17.34 -1.75
N PRO A 47 -10.79 -17.93 -0.99
CA PRO A 47 -10.42 -18.90 0.04
C PRO A 47 -9.50 -20.00 -0.52
N GLY A 48 -8.42 -20.28 0.20
CA GLY A 48 -7.39 -21.24 -0.21
C GLY A 48 -6.20 -20.63 -0.95
N ASP A 49 -6.32 -19.42 -1.50
CA ASP A 49 -5.19 -18.74 -2.15
C ASP A 49 -4.05 -18.48 -1.15
N SER A 50 -2.83 -18.46 -1.68
CA SER A 50 -1.61 -18.02 -0.99
C SER A 50 -1.22 -16.65 -1.53
N VAL A 51 -1.23 -15.61 -0.68
CA VAL A 51 -0.99 -14.22 -1.07
C VAL A 51 0.24 -13.67 -0.35
N LEU A 52 1.11 -12.99 -1.10
CA LEU A 52 2.22 -12.21 -0.56
C LEU A 52 1.77 -10.78 -0.29
N GLU A 53 1.80 -10.36 0.97
CA GLU A 53 1.58 -8.95 1.35
C GLU A 53 2.92 -8.27 1.64
N ILE A 54 3.19 -7.17 0.93
CA ILE A 54 4.45 -6.41 0.97
C ILE A 54 4.19 -5.06 1.63
N GLY A 55 4.90 -4.77 2.72
CA GLY A 55 4.64 -3.60 3.57
C GLY A 55 3.32 -3.76 4.34
N CYS A 56 3.18 -4.86 5.08
CA CYS A 56 1.94 -5.20 5.80
C CYS A 56 1.61 -4.24 6.95
N GLY A 57 2.57 -3.42 7.38
CA GLY A 57 2.43 -2.51 8.51
C GLY A 57 1.97 -3.24 9.76
N THR A 58 0.85 -2.81 10.32
CA THR A 58 0.27 -3.42 11.53
C THR A 58 -0.61 -4.66 11.26
N GLY A 59 -0.59 -5.24 10.04
CA GLY A 59 -1.20 -6.52 9.68
C GLY A 59 -2.73 -6.50 9.51
N VAL A 60 -3.32 -5.34 9.25
CA VAL A 60 -4.78 -5.18 9.14
C VAL A 60 -5.33 -5.90 7.91
N ASP A 61 -4.67 -5.74 6.77
CA ASP A 61 -5.11 -6.34 5.50
C ASP A 61 -4.84 -7.85 5.49
N ALA A 62 -3.71 -8.31 6.09
CA ALA A 62 -3.44 -9.72 6.31
C ALA A 62 -4.53 -10.42 7.13
N CYS A 63 -4.97 -9.80 8.23
CA CYS A 63 -6.06 -10.34 9.04
C CYS A 63 -7.38 -10.42 8.27
N LEU A 64 -7.73 -9.39 7.50
CA LEU A 64 -8.93 -9.42 6.64
C LEU A 64 -8.89 -10.58 5.63
N LEU A 65 -7.77 -10.75 4.94
CA LEU A 65 -7.60 -11.84 3.98
C LEU A 65 -7.70 -13.20 4.66
N ALA A 66 -7.07 -13.35 5.82
CA ALA A 66 -7.14 -14.59 6.62
C ALA A 66 -8.56 -14.89 7.14
N GLU A 67 -9.37 -13.87 7.46
CA GLU A 67 -10.79 -14.04 7.79
C GLU A 67 -11.60 -14.63 6.65
N ARG A 68 -11.16 -14.38 5.41
CA ARG A 68 -11.77 -14.90 4.19
C ARG A 68 -11.16 -16.24 3.73
N GLY A 69 -10.32 -16.87 4.55
CA GLY A 69 -9.69 -18.17 4.25
C GLY A 69 -8.50 -18.09 3.31
N VAL A 70 -7.91 -16.91 3.11
CA VAL A 70 -6.68 -16.72 2.34
C VAL A 70 -5.47 -16.94 3.25
N ASN A 71 -4.43 -17.62 2.75
CA ASN A 71 -3.15 -17.76 3.44
C ASN A 71 -2.25 -16.59 3.07
N VAL A 72 -1.70 -15.90 4.06
CA VAL A 72 -0.91 -14.67 3.82
C VAL A 72 0.51 -14.82 4.36
N VAL A 73 1.48 -14.56 3.51
CA VAL A 73 2.85 -14.25 3.92
C VAL A 73 2.94 -12.72 3.99
N ALA A 74 3.04 -12.18 5.22
CA ALA A 74 2.96 -10.75 5.48
C ALA A 74 4.35 -10.19 5.81
N CYS A 75 4.91 -9.38 4.89
CA CYS A 75 6.26 -8.84 5.00
C CYS A 75 6.23 -7.36 5.37
N ASP A 76 7.13 -6.94 6.26
CA ASP A 76 7.41 -5.54 6.55
C ASP A 76 8.89 -5.36 6.91
N SER A 77 9.47 -4.23 6.55
CA SER A 77 10.86 -3.89 6.88
C SER A 77 11.02 -3.32 8.29
N SER A 78 9.91 -2.92 8.94
CA SER A 78 9.91 -2.36 10.29
C SER A 78 9.66 -3.46 11.33
N PRO A 79 10.64 -3.76 12.22
CA PRO A 79 10.44 -4.67 13.33
C PRO A 79 9.28 -4.25 14.24
N GLN A 80 9.08 -2.94 14.45
CA GLN A 80 8.02 -2.44 15.33
C GLN A 80 6.63 -2.63 14.69
N MET A 81 6.49 -2.34 13.37
CA MET A 81 5.25 -2.63 12.64
C MET A 81 4.94 -4.12 12.67
N LEU A 82 5.94 -4.96 12.40
CA LEU A 82 5.78 -6.40 12.38
C LEU A 82 5.38 -6.96 13.75
N ASN A 83 5.92 -6.43 14.85
CA ASN A 83 5.53 -6.81 16.20
C ASN A 83 4.04 -6.50 16.46
N LEU A 84 3.54 -5.37 15.95
CA LEU A 84 2.11 -5.04 16.02
C LEU A 84 1.26 -5.98 15.17
N ALA A 85 1.74 -6.33 13.97
CA ALA A 85 1.09 -7.31 13.10
C ALA A 85 1.00 -8.69 13.76
N ILE A 86 2.10 -9.20 14.34
CA ILE A 86 2.14 -10.47 15.07
C ILE A 86 1.12 -10.48 16.21
N ARG A 87 1.07 -9.41 17.00
CA ARG A 87 0.10 -9.27 18.09
C ARG A 87 -1.33 -9.33 17.55
N ARG A 88 -1.66 -8.53 16.52
CA ARG A 88 -2.97 -8.51 15.88
C ARG A 88 -3.39 -9.86 15.34
N VAL A 89 -2.49 -10.56 14.66
CA VAL A 89 -2.73 -11.90 14.12
C VAL A 89 -3.12 -12.88 15.24
N ARG A 90 -2.40 -12.86 16.37
CA ARG A 90 -2.69 -13.69 17.54
C ARG A 90 -4.03 -13.34 18.21
N GLU A 91 -4.26 -12.06 18.45
CA GLU A 91 -5.50 -11.57 19.07
C GLU A 91 -6.75 -11.93 18.25
N ASN A 92 -6.60 -12.03 16.91
CA ASN A 92 -7.67 -12.44 16.00
C ASN A 92 -7.69 -13.95 15.71
N GLY A 93 -6.79 -14.75 16.31
CA GLY A 93 -6.71 -16.20 16.10
C GLY A 93 -6.38 -16.61 14.68
N ARG A 94 -5.50 -15.83 13.98
CA ARG A 94 -5.13 -16.04 12.57
C ARG A 94 -3.73 -16.61 12.38
N ASP A 95 -3.07 -17.08 13.44
CA ASP A 95 -1.69 -17.60 13.42
C ASP A 95 -1.47 -18.75 12.42
N ARG A 96 -2.51 -19.48 12.06
CA ARG A 96 -2.44 -20.58 11.09
C ARG A 96 -2.43 -20.08 9.65
N SER A 97 -3.05 -18.93 9.38
CA SER A 97 -3.26 -18.40 8.03
C SER A 97 -2.35 -17.22 7.70
N VAL A 98 -1.79 -16.53 8.68
CA VAL A 98 -0.88 -15.42 8.48
C VAL A 98 0.51 -15.75 9.01
N ARG A 99 1.52 -15.57 8.16
CA ARG A 99 2.94 -15.76 8.49
C ARG A 99 3.68 -14.44 8.35
N PRO A 100 3.93 -13.72 9.46
CA PRO A 100 4.69 -12.48 9.43
C PRO A 100 6.18 -12.74 9.17
N HIS A 101 6.81 -11.92 8.31
CA HIS A 101 8.23 -11.97 7.98
C HIS A 101 8.85 -10.58 8.05
N LEU A 102 9.98 -10.44 8.77
CA LEU A 102 10.79 -9.23 8.71
C LEU A 102 11.54 -9.23 7.38
N LEU A 103 11.04 -8.47 6.40
CA LEU A 103 11.57 -8.47 5.05
C LEU A 103 11.22 -7.16 4.34
N ALA A 104 12.22 -6.53 3.75
CA ALA A 104 12.04 -5.35 2.91
C ALA A 104 11.49 -5.73 1.52
N ALA A 105 10.84 -4.77 0.86
CA ALA A 105 10.32 -4.98 -0.48
C ALA A 105 11.44 -5.27 -1.51
N GLU A 106 12.63 -4.74 -1.28
CA GLU A 106 13.82 -4.95 -2.09
C GLU A 106 14.38 -6.38 -1.98
N ASP A 107 14.08 -7.07 -0.88
CA ASP A 107 14.65 -8.39 -0.56
C ASP A 107 13.69 -9.55 -0.79
N ILE A 108 12.53 -9.32 -1.43
CA ILE A 108 11.50 -10.35 -1.66
C ILE A 108 12.02 -11.55 -2.44
N SER A 109 13.09 -11.40 -3.21
CA SER A 109 13.75 -12.51 -3.91
C SER A 109 14.23 -13.63 -2.97
N SER A 110 14.41 -13.36 -1.68
CA SER A 110 14.72 -14.39 -0.67
C SER A 110 13.61 -15.45 -0.52
N LEU A 111 12.38 -15.11 -0.94
CA LEU A 111 11.23 -16.01 -0.95
C LEU A 111 11.12 -16.87 -2.23
N ARG A 112 12.16 -16.91 -3.07
CA ARG A 112 12.14 -17.57 -4.40
C ARG A 112 11.71 -19.05 -4.41
N ASN A 113 11.76 -19.72 -3.28
CA ASN A 113 11.29 -21.09 -3.13
C ASN A 113 9.77 -21.18 -2.84
N SER A 114 9.11 -20.05 -2.74
CA SER A 114 7.65 -19.94 -2.54
C SER A 114 6.97 -19.60 -3.87
N SER A 115 5.69 -19.93 -3.98
CA SER A 115 4.87 -19.60 -5.14
C SER A 115 3.50 -19.12 -4.68
N PHE A 116 3.10 -17.93 -5.11
CA PHE A 116 1.90 -17.27 -4.63
C PHE A 116 0.83 -17.16 -5.73
N ASP A 117 -0.44 -17.26 -5.32
CA ASP A 117 -1.61 -17.06 -6.18
C ASP A 117 -1.88 -15.59 -6.44
N GLY A 118 -1.30 -14.69 -5.60
CA GLY A 118 -1.39 -13.26 -5.78
C GLY A 118 -0.48 -12.48 -4.87
N ALA A 119 -0.44 -11.16 -5.07
CA ALA A 119 0.29 -10.24 -4.21
C ALA A 119 -0.53 -9.00 -3.88
N LEU A 120 -0.24 -8.41 -2.72
CA LEU A 120 -0.80 -7.16 -2.23
C LEU A 120 0.32 -6.25 -1.72
N SER A 121 0.25 -4.98 -2.06
CA SER A 121 0.95 -3.93 -1.30
C SER A 121 0.03 -2.72 -1.21
N ASN A 122 -0.17 -2.18 0.01
CA ASN A 122 -1.16 -1.15 0.26
C ASN A 122 -0.56 0.12 0.86
N PHE A 123 -1.23 1.24 0.65
CA PHE A 123 -0.97 2.56 1.24
C PHE A 123 0.49 3.03 1.19
N GLY A 124 1.13 2.85 0.02
CA GLY A 124 2.36 3.56 -0.32
C GLY A 124 3.66 2.92 0.16
N ALA A 125 3.67 1.68 0.68
CA ALA A 125 4.91 0.99 1.01
C ALA A 125 5.88 0.97 -0.19
N LEU A 126 5.37 0.69 -1.39
CA LEU A 126 6.16 0.67 -2.62
C LEU A 126 6.62 2.05 -3.12
N ASN A 127 6.13 3.15 -2.54
CA ASN A 127 6.65 4.47 -2.83
C ASN A 127 8.08 4.68 -2.27
N CYS A 128 8.54 3.81 -1.37
CA CYS A 128 9.87 3.85 -0.76
C CYS A 128 10.89 2.98 -1.50
N VAL A 129 10.45 2.14 -2.44
CA VAL A 129 11.32 1.26 -3.24
C VAL A 129 12.03 2.09 -4.30
N GLU A 130 13.36 1.97 -4.35
CA GLU A 130 14.19 2.72 -5.31
C GLU A 130 14.22 2.06 -6.68
N ASP A 131 14.45 0.75 -6.76
CA ASP A 131 14.48 0.00 -8.02
C ASP A 131 13.20 -0.82 -8.25
N LEU A 132 12.19 -0.14 -8.79
CA LEU A 132 10.92 -0.79 -9.15
C LEU A 132 11.05 -1.80 -10.30
N HIS A 133 12.10 -1.71 -11.16
CA HIS A 133 12.33 -2.72 -12.20
C HIS A 133 12.83 -4.03 -11.60
N GLN A 134 13.78 -3.96 -10.65
CA GLN A 134 14.22 -5.16 -9.94
C GLN A 134 13.09 -5.76 -9.13
N PHE A 135 12.35 -4.92 -8.39
CA PHE A 135 11.17 -5.36 -7.63
C PHE A 135 10.14 -6.09 -8.51
N ALA A 136 9.84 -5.56 -9.71
CA ALA A 136 8.89 -6.20 -10.64
C ALA A 136 9.36 -7.58 -11.11
N ARG A 137 10.65 -7.73 -11.43
CA ARG A 137 11.25 -9.02 -11.81
C ARG A 137 11.19 -10.03 -10.66
N ASP A 138 11.57 -9.61 -9.46
CA ASP A 138 11.56 -10.48 -8.28
C ASP A 138 10.13 -10.92 -7.93
N LEU A 139 9.16 -9.98 -7.97
CA LEU A 139 7.76 -10.30 -7.78
C LEU A 139 7.24 -11.28 -8.83
N ALA A 140 7.67 -11.14 -10.08
CA ALA A 140 7.27 -12.06 -11.15
C ALA A 140 7.76 -13.49 -10.93
N ILE A 141 8.93 -13.68 -10.31
CA ILE A 141 9.44 -15.02 -9.96
C ILE A 141 8.57 -15.68 -8.87
N LEU A 142 8.04 -14.88 -7.96
CA LEU A 142 7.26 -15.35 -6.82
C LEU A 142 5.81 -15.66 -7.16
N LEU A 143 5.26 -15.04 -8.20
CA LEU A 143 3.86 -15.21 -8.55
C LEU A 143 3.66 -16.29 -9.61
N LYS A 144 2.59 -17.05 -9.49
CA LYS A 144 2.14 -17.99 -10.53
C LYS A 144 1.76 -17.25 -11.81
N PRO A 145 1.94 -17.83 -13.02
CA PRO A 145 1.41 -17.27 -14.24
C PRO A 145 -0.09 -16.97 -14.13
N GLY A 146 -0.51 -15.79 -14.58
CA GLY A 146 -1.90 -15.33 -14.47
C GLY A 146 -2.31 -14.77 -13.10
N ALA A 147 -1.45 -14.85 -12.08
CA ALA A 147 -1.71 -14.31 -10.75
C ALA A 147 -1.96 -12.78 -10.78
N ILE A 148 -2.78 -12.31 -9.85
CA ILE A 148 -3.11 -10.89 -9.69
C ILE A 148 -2.20 -10.28 -8.63
N ALA A 149 -1.61 -9.12 -8.95
CA ALA A 149 -0.96 -8.25 -7.99
C ALA A 149 -1.75 -6.94 -7.86
N LEU A 150 -2.30 -6.69 -6.66
CA LEU A 150 -2.97 -5.44 -6.30
C LEU A 150 -1.97 -4.55 -5.57
N LEU A 151 -1.48 -3.53 -6.26
CA LEU A 151 -0.40 -2.68 -5.77
C LEU A 151 -0.86 -1.23 -5.71
N CYS A 152 -0.67 -0.60 -4.54
CA CYS A 152 -1.18 0.74 -4.23
C CYS A 152 -0.03 1.73 -4.06
N TRP A 153 -0.06 2.82 -4.79
CA TRP A 153 0.91 3.92 -4.71
C TRP A 153 0.25 5.26 -4.44
N MET A 154 0.94 6.14 -3.74
CA MET A 154 0.69 7.57 -3.85
C MET A 154 1.15 8.03 -5.23
N GLY A 155 0.21 8.58 -6.02
CA GLY A 155 0.49 9.10 -7.36
C GLY A 155 1.14 10.48 -7.34
N PRO A 156 1.59 10.97 -8.51
CA PRO A 156 2.27 12.27 -8.64
C PRO A 156 1.32 13.46 -8.45
N CYS A 157 0.02 13.25 -8.46
CA CYS A 157 -0.96 14.31 -8.33
C CYS A 157 -2.09 13.89 -7.37
N CYS A 158 -2.26 14.66 -6.29
CA CYS A 158 -3.39 14.54 -5.39
C CYS A 158 -4.13 15.89 -5.35
N ALA A 159 -5.36 15.93 -5.84
CA ALA A 159 -6.13 17.18 -5.92
C ALA A 159 -6.36 17.79 -4.53
N TRP A 160 -6.66 16.96 -3.53
CA TRP A 160 -6.81 17.40 -2.14
C TRP A 160 -5.54 18.02 -1.56
N GLU A 161 -4.39 17.36 -1.77
CA GLU A 161 -3.11 17.87 -1.28
C GLU A 161 -2.78 19.23 -1.88
N ILE A 162 -3.00 19.38 -3.20
CA ILE A 162 -2.78 20.64 -3.91
C ILE A 162 -3.69 21.72 -3.34
N ALA A 163 -5.00 21.47 -3.28
CA ALA A 163 -5.97 22.45 -2.79
C ALA A 163 -5.70 22.84 -1.33
N TRP A 164 -5.43 21.86 -0.46
CA TRP A 164 -5.16 22.08 0.96
C TRP A 164 -3.93 22.94 1.21
N TYR A 165 -2.80 22.63 0.57
CA TYR A 165 -1.58 23.40 0.78
C TYR A 165 -1.57 24.75 0.06
N LEU A 166 -2.26 24.90 -1.06
CA LEU A 166 -2.48 26.22 -1.68
C LEU A 166 -3.32 27.11 -0.78
N ALA A 167 -4.38 26.60 -0.18
CA ALA A 167 -5.20 27.35 0.79
C ALA A 167 -4.40 27.80 2.03
N GLN A 168 -3.31 27.09 2.38
CA GLN A 168 -2.39 27.47 3.46
C GLN A 168 -1.23 28.37 2.97
N GLY A 169 -1.22 28.81 1.73
CA GLY A 169 -0.13 29.62 1.17
C GLY A 169 1.20 28.87 0.99
N ASN A 170 1.16 27.53 0.89
CA ASN A 170 2.36 26.72 0.76
C ASN A 170 2.44 25.96 -0.59
N PRO A 171 2.74 26.68 -1.71
CA PRO A 171 2.81 26.05 -3.04
C PRO A 171 3.95 25.02 -3.15
N ALA A 172 5.04 25.19 -2.41
CA ALA A 172 6.14 24.24 -2.41
C ALA A 172 5.70 22.85 -1.94
N LYS A 173 4.82 22.80 -0.94
CA LYS A 173 4.21 21.56 -0.43
C LYS A 173 3.10 21.06 -1.35
N ALA A 174 2.29 21.95 -1.92
CA ALA A 174 1.21 21.60 -2.84
C ALA A 174 1.71 20.81 -4.06
N PHE A 175 2.86 21.17 -4.59
CA PHE A 175 3.42 20.58 -5.80
C PHE A 175 4.61 19.63 -5.52
N ARG A 176 4.83 19.20 -4.27
CA ARG A 176 5.98 18.35 -3.90
C ARG A 176 6.02 17.01 -4.62
N ARG A 177 4.83 16.40 -4.92
CA ARG A 177 4.74 15.10 -5.59
C ARG A 177 5.23 15.13 -7.05
N PHE A 178 5.33 16.31 -7.68
CA PHE A 178 5.87 16.47 -9.04
C PHE A 178 7.41 16.49 -9.10
N ARG A 179 8.09 16.52 -7.95
CA ARG A 179 9.56 16.55 -7.92
C ARG A 179 10.13 15.25 -8.45
N ARG A 180 10.97 15.35 -9.49
CA ARG A 180 11.73 14.23 -10.02
C ARG A 180 12.71 13.72 -8.96
N GLY A 181 12.87 12.38 -8.85
CA GLY A 181 13.79 11.74 -7.90
C GLY A 181 13.25 11.63 -6.46
N GLY A 182 11.97 11.89 -6.25
CA GLY A 182 11.32 11.71 -4.95
C GLY A 182 11.48 12.89 -3.99
N VAL A 183 10.89 12.73 -2.82
CA VAL A 183 10.86 13.72 -1.73
C VAL A 183 11.24 13.03 -0.42
N THR A 184 12.10 13.65 0.37
CA THR A 184 12.34 13.17 1.73
C THR A 184 11.14 13.52 2.61
N ALA A 185 10.45 12.51 3.09
CA ALA A 185 9.37 12.63 4.06
C ALA A 185 9.93 12.41 5.46
N ARG A 186 9.71 13.37 6.35
CA ARG A 186 10.10 13.26 7.77
C ARG A 186 8.99 12.55 8.52
N LEU A 187 9.30 11.41 9.12
CA LEU A 187 8.38 10.61 9.94
C LEU A 187 8.47 10.98 11.43
N ALA A 188 9.69 11.27 11.92
CA ALA A 188 9.99 11.76 13.26
C ALA A 188 11.18 12.73 13.21
N GLU A 189 11.67 13.20 14.37
CA GLU A 189 12.80 14.16 14.43
C GLU A 189 14.05 13.61 13.75
N ASP A 190 14.35 12.35 13.96
CA ASP A 190 15.53 11.61 13.51
C ASP A 190 15.24 10.53 12.47
N ALA A 191 13.97 10.40 12.05
CA ALA A 191 13.55 9.42 11.06
C ALA A 191 12.96 10.06 9.79
N SER A 192 13.57 9.76 8.66
CA SER A 192 13.09 10.21 7.35
C SER A 192 13.21 9.09 6.32
N VAL A 193 12.35 9.14 5.31
CA VAL A 193 12.32 8.18 4.21
C VAL A 193 12.21 8.90 2.87
N ARG A 194 12.83 8.35 1.84
CA ARG A 194 12.66 8.84 0.49
C ARG A 194 11.39 8.25 -0.10
N VAL A 195 10.52 9.13 -0.60
CA VAL A 195 9.22 8.75 -1.17
C VAL A 195 9.18 9.16 -2.63
N HIS A 196 8.97 8.20 -3.52
CA HIS A 196 8.82 8.39 -4.96
C HIS A 196 7.34 8.41 -5.34
N TYR A 197 6.98 9.26 -6.31
CA TYR A 197 5.60 9.39 -6.80
C TYR A 197 5.53 9.00 -8.28
N PRO A 198 5.58 7.71 -8.61
CA PRO A 198 5.61 7.24 -10.00
C PRO A 198 4.27 7.51 -10.70
N SER A 199 4.33 7.87 -11.98
CA SER A 199 3.13 7.96 -12.80
C SER A 199 2.64 6.56 -13.20
N ILE A 200 1.34 6.44 -13.49
CA ILE A 200 0.75 5.18 -13.99
C ILE A 200 1.46 4.72 -15.27
N ARG A 201 1.85 5.67 -16.14
CA ARG A 201 2.60 5.36 -17.37
C ARG A 201 3.96 4.73 -17.04
N LEU A 202 4.68 5.29 -16.08
CA LEU A 202 5.97 4.75 -15.63
C LEU A 202 5.77 3.36 -15.04
N LEU A 203 4.83 3.18 -14.09
CA LEU A 203 4.56 1.88 -13.49
C LEU A 203 4.20 0.82 -14.53
N ARG A 204 3.33 1.16 -15.51
CA ARG A 204 2.99 0.25 -16.60
C ARG A 204 4.22 -0.18 -17.41
N SER A 205 5.15 0.74 -17.71
CA SER A 205 6.37 0.38 -18.46
C SER A 205 7.38 -0.37 -17.61
N THR A 206 7.50 -0.05 -16.33
CA THR A 206 8.43 -0.68 -15.38
C THR A 206 8.07 -2.15 -15.11
N PHE A 207 6.77 -2.43 -15.03
CA PHE A 207 6.28 -3.80 -14.76
C PHE A 207 6.17 -4.66 -16.01
N ALA A 208 6.30 -4.09 -17.23
CA ALA A 208 6.36 -4.86 -18.46
C ALA A 208 7.80 -5.38 -18.69
N PRO A 209 7.97 -6.57 -19.33
CA PRO A 209 6.92 -7.44 -19.86
C PRO A 209 6.34 -8.44 -18.85
N GLU A 210 6.87 -8.52 -17.62
CA GLU A 210 6.50 -9.52 -16.62
C GLU A 210 5.03 -9.44 -16.22
N PHE A 211 4.49 -8.21 -16.22
CA PHE A 211 3.11 -7.92 -15.85
C PHE A 211 2.40 -7.05 -16.88
N ARG A 212 1.11 -7.32 -17.06
CA ARG A 212 0.20 -6.46 -17.80
C ARG A 212 -0.69 -5.69 -16.83
N LEU A 213 -0.73 -4.36 -16.95
CA LEU A 213 -1.70 -3.54 -16.22
C LEU A 213 -3.11 -3.80 -16.76
N VAL A 214 -3.99 -4.34 -15.95
CA VAL A 214 -5.38 -4.69 -16.28
C VAL A 214 -6.30 -3.51 -16.02
N SER A 215 -6.21 -2.94 -14.82
CA SER A 215 -7.05 -1.83 -14.41
C SER A 215 -6.35 -0.96 -13.36
N PHE A 216 -6.90 0.23 -13.12
CA PHE A 216 -6.54 1.02 -11.95
C PHE A 216 -7.74 1.81 -11.41
N LYS A 217 -7.68 2.14 -10.14
CA LYS A 217 -8.71 2.80 -9.38
C LYS A 217 -8.09 3.88 -8.50
N GLY A 218 -8.76 5.03 -8.39
CA GLY A 218 -8.38 6.06 -7.43
C GLY A 218 -8.88 5.68 -6.03
N ILE A 219 -8.07 5.89 -5.02
CA ILE A 219 -8.42 5.74 -3.60
C ILE A 219 -8.32 7.10 -2.95
N GLY A 220 -9.46 7.62 -2.48
CA GLY A 220 -9.52 8.99 -1.96
C GLY A 220 -9.44 10.04 -3.07
N VAL A 221 -10.33 9.99 -4.09
CA VAL A 221 -10.49 11.06 -5.09
C VAL A 221 -11.18 12.25 -4.43
N SER A 222 -12.33 12.02 -3.80
CA SER A 222 -13.10 12.99 -3.02
C SER A 222 -12.93 12.83 -1.51
N VAL A 223 -12.57 11.66 -1.02
CA VAL A 223 -12.15 11.45 0.36
C VAL A 223 -10.75 12.03 0.56
N PRO A 224 -10.56 12.97 1.52
CA PRO A 224 -9.29 13.64 1.72
C PRO A 224 -8.18 12.70 2.24
N PRO A 225 -6.90 13.13 2.19
CA PRO A 225 -5.81 12.44 2.87
C PRO A 225 -5.96 12.44 4.40
N SER A 226 -5.37 11.44 5.08
CA SER A 226 -5.54 11.22 6.53
C SER A 226 -5.09 12.39 7.42
N TYR A 227 -4.15 13.21 6.98
CA TYR A 227 -3.72 14.39 7.76
C TYR A 227 -4.79 15.51 7.83
N VAL A 228 -5.92 15.35 7.12
CA VAL A 228 -7.10 16.24 7.19
C VAL A 228 -8.21 15.64 8.07
N GLU A 229 -7.91 14.62 8.88
CA GLU A 229 -8.89 13.90 9.74
C GLU A 229 -9.70 14.85 10.63
N TYR A 230 -9.10 15.95 11.12
CA TYR A 230 -9.83 16.97 11.89
C TYR A 230 -11.05 17.49 11.14
N TRP A 231 -10.94 17.73 9.82
CA TRP A 231 -12.06 18.16 8.99
C TRP A 231 -13.17 17.12 8.90
N ALA A 232 -12.82 15.85 8.70
CA ALA A 232 -13.76 14.74 8.65
C ALA A 232 -14.54 14.57 9.98
N ASN A 233 -13.87 14.83 11.10
CA ASN A 233 -14.49 14.80 12.42
C ASN A 233 -15.39 16.02 12.66
N ARG A 234 -15.00 17.21 12.20
CA ARG A 234 -15.73 18.46 12.39
C ARG A 234 -16.99 18.55 11.52
N PHE A 235 -16.97 17.93 10.33
CA PHE A 235 -18.06 17.99 9.33
C PHE A 235 -18.49 16.59 8.86
N PRO A 236 -19.05 15.73 9.75
CA PRO A 236 -19.30 14.32 9.42
C PRO A 236 -20.28 14.14 8.25
N ARG A 237 -21.33 14.98 8.16
CA ARG A 237 -22.29 14.90 7.03
C ARG A 237 -21.65 15.22 5.68
N LEU A 238 -20.73 16.18 5.66
CA LEU A 238 -19.99 16.51 4.45
C LEU A 238 -18.99 15.41 4.09
N PHE A 239 -18.35 14.80 5.09
CA PHE A 239 -17.50 13.63 4.90
C PHE A 239 -18.28 12.44 4.31
N ASP A 240 -19.52 12.17 4.79
CA ASP A 240 -20.39 11.14 4.20
C ASP A 240 -20.71 11.42 2.73
N LEU A 241 -20.90 12.69 2.35
CA LEU A 241 -21.07 13.07 0.94
C LEU A 241 -19.80 12.82 0.11
N THR A 242 -18.62 13.12 0.65
CA THR A 242 -17.36 12.79 -0.05
C THR A 242 -17.18 11.29 -0.22
N MET A 243 -17.51 10.46 0.76
CA MET A 243 -17.47 9.00 0.62
C MET A 243 -18.42 8.48 -0.49
N ARG A 244 -19.63 9.05 -0.60
CA ARG A 244 -20.57 8.70 -1.68
C ARG A 244 -20.06 9.14 -3.05
N ALA A 245 -19.52 10.35 -3.13
CA ALA A 245 -18.93 10.87 -4.36
C ALA A 245 -17.71 10.04 -4.80
N ASP A 246 -16.90 9.58 -3.83
CA ASP A 246 -15.72 8.74 -4.10
C ASP A 246 -16.09 7.46 -4.86
N LEU A 247 -17.19 6.82 -4.50
CA LEU A 247 -17.69 5.61 -5.19
C LEU A 247 -17.97 5.84 -6.69
N LEU A 248 -18.33 7.05 -7.08
CA LEU A 248 -18.58 7.42 -8.48
C LEU A 248 -17.29 7.83 -9.18
N LEU A 249 -16.39 8.51 -8.47
CA LEU A 249 -15.18 9.11 -9.01
C LEU A 249 -14.00 8.14 -9.07
N GLU A 250 -13.95 7.15 -8.18
CA GLU A 250 -12.81 6.22 -8.04
C GLU A 250 -12.42 5.47 -9.33
N ARG A 251 -13.38 5.29 -10.25
CA ARG A 251 -13.16 4.65 -11.55
C ARG A 251 -13.37 5.60 -12.74
N CYS A 252 -13.77 6.86 -12.48
CA CYS A 252 -14.06 7.83 -13.55
C CYS A 252 -12.77 8.22 -14.29
N PRO A 253 -12.69 8.01 -15.61
CA PRO A 253 -11.56 8.43 -16.42
C PRO A 253 -11.28 9.94 -16.27
N GLY A 254 -10.02 10.32 -16.16
CA GLY A 254 -9.58 11.71 -16.00
C GLY A 254 -9.47 12.16 -14.55
N VAL A 255 -10.38 11.77 -13.65
CA VAL A 255 -10.32 12.21 -12.24
C VAL A 255 -9.69 11.19 -11.29
N ARG A 256 -9.81 9.90 -11.55
CA ARG A 256 -9.25 8.82 -10.70
C ARG A 256 -7.73 8.90 -10.50
N ALA A 257 -7.01 9.54 -11.42
CA ALA A 257 -5.57 9.75 -11.33
C ALA A 257 -5.16 10.87 -10.37
N PHE A 258 -6.12 11.68 -9.90
CA PHE A 258 -5.92 12.78 -8.95
C PHE A 258 -6.24 12.39 -7.50
N ALA A 259 -6.41 11.11 -7.25
CA ALA A 259 -6.66 10.54 -5.93
C ALA A 259 -5.42 10.63 -5.03
N ASP A 260 -5.63 10.49 -3.73
CA ASP A 260 -4.53 10.40 -2.76
C ASP A 260 -3.64 9.19 -3.04
N HIS A 261 -4.28 8.03 -3.27
CA HIS A 261 -3.60 6.81 -3.72
C HIS A 261 -4.22 6.27 -5.01
N ILE A 262 -3.45 5.44 -5.70
CA ILE A 262 -3.87 4.75 -6.92
C ILE A 262 -3.62 3.27 -6.70
N LEU A 263 -4.69 2.47 -6.73
CA LEU A 263 -4.61 1.02 -6.69
C LEU A 263 -4.56 0.47 -8.11
N LEU A 264 -3.48 -0.21 -8.46
CA LEU A 264 -3.28 -0.82 -9.77
C LEU A 264 -3.43 -2.33 -9.67
N GLU A 265 -4.19 -2.90 -10.61
CA GLU A 265 -4.33 -4.33 -10.80
C GLU A 265 -3.39 -4.76 -11.94
N PHE A 266 -2.36 -5.48 -11.60
CA PHE A 266 -1.46 -6.12 -12.53
C PHE A 266 -1.77 -7.62 -12.63
N ARG A 267 -1.60 -8.18 -13.81
CA ARG A 267 -1.66 -9.62 -14.04
C ARG A 267 -0.30 -10.12 -14.52
N ARG A 268 0.21 -11.15 -13.85
CA ARG A 268 1.44 -11.83 -14.22
C ARG A 268 1.28 -12.47 -15.59
N GLU A 269 2.12 -12.07 -16.55
CA GLU A 269 2.14 -12.66 -17.90
C GLU A 269 2.84 -14.02 -17.89
N ASN A 270 2.40 -14.91 -18.77
CA ASN A 270 3.07 -16.18 -19.00
C ASN A 270 4.12 -15.95 -20.11
N LEU A 271 5.31 -15.49 -19.73
CA LEU A 271 6.41 -15.36 -20.69
C LEU A 271 6.84 -16.78 -21.06
N GLN A 272 6.44 -17.25 -22.23
CA GLN A 272 7.05 -18.43 -22.82
C GLN A 272 8.50 -18.07 -23.14
N VAL A 273 9.43 -18.76 -22.45
CA VAL A 273 10.88 -18.72 -22.75
C VAL A 273 11.14 -19.46 -24.04
#